data_33a552cf489709baddadee8177a4f799
#
_entry.id   33a552cf489709baddadee8177a4f799
#
_cell.length_a   1.000
_cell.length_b   1.000
_cell.length_c   1.000
_cell.angle_alpha   90.00
_cell.angle_beta   90.00
_cell.angle_gamma   90.00
#
_symmetry.space_group_name_H-M   'P 1'
#
loop_
_entity.id
_entity.type
_entity.pdbx_description
1 polymer ?
#
loop_
_entity_poly.entity_id
_entity_poly.type
_entity_poly.pdbx_seq_one_letter_code
_entity_poly.pdbx_strand_id
1 'polypeptide(L)'
;MVQGGLDAAIAAVTESGQPYATETRTIDGVDFVVFSNAPDNLRELYRQGLQHADRVFFVYQDERFTYQEAWEEAARVGNQLKHAGIKSGDRVGIALRNYPEWIFAFMGITSIGAVAVAMNAWWSGEEMVYGIEDSGLKLLFADEERIEGLRPYDDKLNIQTIAVRCQPEGYIPWDQFVENGSRLMPADPVPTDTNATILYTSGSTAHPKGVLSSHRAILNALMCWECGGAIGAYMFPQAAAAPTPLYLPATILTVPLFHVTGLVVQFLQSFKPGRKLVAMYKWDADEALGIIERERITSFNGVPTMAWELVQSSAFEKYDLSGLRSAGGGGAAMAPEHARQIDNKLGKGSAGTGWGMTETQGLATGIGGEAFLQRPRSCGRAVPPLVKVKVIDKEGRDLPADETGELCIWGVMNFREYWNQPEATRSTLVDGWVHTGDIGHMDQEGYVFITDREKDMVIRGGENIGCQEVEAVLYDHPAVVEVAVFGVPDERLGETLATVICVNPDEPVSEDELKAFALDRLAKFKVPDHFWIRTDRLPKIASEKIFKRGLRDEAIELLARTT
;
A
#
# COMPACT_ATOMS: atom_id res chain seq x y z
N MET A 1 -15.88 -15.14 -23.24
CA MET A 1 -15.95 -13.65 -23.23
C MET A 1 -17.28 -13.22 -23.80
N VAL A 2 -17.93 -12.26 -23.16
CA VAL A 2 -19.20 -11.70 -23.66
C VAL A 2 -18.93 -10.90 -24.95
N GLN A 3 -19.86 -10.93 -25.91
CA GLN A 3 -19.81 -10.11 -27.12
C GLN A 3 -19.77 -8.62 -26.73
N GLY A 4 -18.72 -7.91 -27.11
CA GLY A 4 -18.58 -6.45 -26.85
C GLY A 4 -17.32 -6.04 -26.07
N GLY A 5 -16.55 -6.98 -25.53
CA GLY A 5 -15.28 -6.68 -24.86
C GLY A 5 -15.40 -5.89 -23.53
N LEU A 6 -14.28 -5.31 -23.10
CA LEU A 6 -14.15 -4.57 -21.84
C LEU A 6 -15.06 -3.33 -21.78
N ASP A 7 -15.13 -2.56 -22.86
CA ASP A 7 -15.92 -1.32 -22.90
C ASP A 7 -17.43 -1.57 -22.70
N ALA A 8 -17.96 -2.65 -23.30
CA ALA A 8 -19.35 -3.05 -23.09
C ALA A 8 -19.61 -3.51 -21.65
N ALA A 9 -18.65 -4.20 -21.02
CA ALA A 9 -18.75 -4.60 -19.62
C ALA A 9 -18.71 -3.37 -18.69
N ILE A 10 -17.82 -2.42 -18.94
CA ILE A 10 -17.76 -1.16 -18.20
C ILE A 10 -19.12 -0.43 -18.33
N ALA A 11 -19.61 -0.22 -19.56
CA ALA A 11 -20.87 0.46 -19.80
C ALA A 11 -22.04 -0.22 -19.06
N ALA A 12 -22.16 -1.54 -19.14
CA ALA A 12 -23.24 -2.29 -18.49
C ALA A 12 -23.21 -2.21 -16.95
N VAL A 13 -22.02 -2.15 -16.33
CA VAL A 13 -21.85 -2.11 -14.88
C VAL A 13 -22.00 -0.69 -14.33
N THR A 14 -21.70 0.34 -15.16
CA THR A 14 -21.70 1.75 -14.74
C THR A 14 -22.90 2.56 -15.25
N GLU A 15 -23.83 1.91 -15.95
CA GLU A 15 -25.07 2.54 -16.42
C GLU A 15 -25.91 3.12 -15.28
N SER A 16 -26.67 4.16 -15.58
CA SER A 16 -27.59 4.78 -14.62
C SER A 16 -28.53 3.75 -14.00
N GLY A 17 -28.65 3.78 -12.67
CA GLY A 17 -29.45 2.82 -11.91
C GLY A 17 -28.69 1.55 -11.47
N GLN A 18 -27.48 1.33 -11.95
CA GLN A 18 -26.61 0.25 -11.47
C GLN A 18 -25.89 0.63 -10.16
N PRO A 19 -25.44 -0.35 -9.36
CA PRO A 19 -24.71 -0.07 -8.12
C PRO A 19 -23.45 0.79 -8.29
N TYR A 20 -22.82 0.71 -9.45
CA TYR A 20 -21.60 1.47 -9.79
C TYR A 20 -21.87 2.53 -10.87
N ALA A 21 -23.08 3.07 -10.92
CA ALA A 21 -23.41 4.18 -11.81
C ALA A 21 -22.46 5.36 -11.61
N THR A 22 -22.05 6.00 -12.70
CA THR A 22 -21.11 7.11 -12.68
C THR A 22 -21.75 8.41 -13.16
N GLU A 23 -21.22 9.53 -12.69
CA GLU A 23 -21.54 10.87 -13.13
C GLU A 23 -20.26 11.71 -13.26
N THR A 24 -20.33 12.84 -13.94
CA THR A 24 -19.23 13.82 -13.97
C THR A 24 -19.47 14.87 -12.90
N ARG A 25 -18.42 15.20 -12.13
CA ARG A 25 -18.42 16.31 -11.16
C ARG A 25 -17.18 17.17 -11.33
N THR A 26 -17.38 18.49 -11.30
CA THR A 26 -16.27 19.45 -11.25
C THR A 26 -15.79 19.57 -9.79
N ILE A 27 -14.52 19.26 -9.54
CA ILE A 27 -13.86 19.33 -8.23
C ILE A 27 -12.58 20.14 -8.42
N ASP A 28 -12.44 21.23 -7.67
CA ASP A 28 -11.29 22.15 -7.75
C ASP A 28 -10.97 22.60 -9.21
N GLY A 29 -12.03 22.77 -10.04
CA GLY A 29 -11.92 23.21 -11.43
C GLY A 29 -11.64 22.12 -12.47
N VAL A 30 -11.52 20.85 -12.04
CA VAL A 30 -11.30 19.69 -12.92
C VAL A 30 -12.55 18.81 -12.94
N ASP A 31 -12.96 18.36 -14.12
CA ASP A 31 -14.10 17.46 -14.30
C ASP A 31 -13.66 16.00 -14.10
N PHE A 32 -14.10 15.37 -13.02
CA PHE A 32 -13.82 13.97 -12.72
C PHE A 32 -15.06 13.09 -12.92
N VAL A 33 -14.82 11.84 -13.32
CA VAL A 33 -15.81 10.77 -13.22
C VAL A 33 -15.83 10.31 -11.76
N VAL A 34 -17.03 10.23 -11.16
CA VAL A 34 -17.26 9.79 -9.78
C VAL A 34 -18.38 8.76 -9.75
N PHE A 35 -18.42 7.90 -8.73
CA PHE A 35 -19.59 7.04 -8.50
C PHE A 35 -20.72 7.85 -7.88
N SER A 36 -21.89 7.85 -8.53
CA SER A 36 -23.09 8.56 -8.06
C SER A 36 -23.67 7.96 -6.77
N ASN A 37 -23.39 6.70 -6.49
CA ASN A 37 -23.86 5.95 -5.32
C ASN A 37 -22.78 5.78 -4.24
N ALA A 38 -21.67 6.54 -4.32
CA ALA A 38 -20.65 6.49 -3.27
C ALA A 38 -21.21 6.94 -1.92
N PRO A 39 -20.83 6.29 -0.80
CA PRO A 39 -21.16 6.79 0.52
C PRO A 39 -20.69 8.24 0.69
N ASP A 40 -21.43 9.06 1.44
CA ASP A 40 -21.07 10.47 1.63
C ASP A 40 -19.73 10.65 2.36
N ASN A 41 -19.39 9.73 3.27
CA ASN A 41 -18.18 9.78 4.07
C ASN A 41 -17.83 8.39 4.64
N LEU A 42 -16.66 8.27 5.27
CA LEU A 42 -16.19 7.00 5.84
C LEU A 42 -17.11 6.46 6.94
N ARG A 43 -17.76 7.33 7.73
CA ARG A 43 -18.75 6.89 8.72
C ARG A 43 -19.90 6.12 8.06
N GLU A 44 -20.36 6.55 6.89
CA GLU A 44 -21.41 5.85 6.14
C GLU A 44 -20.91 4.50 5.60
N LEU A 45 -19.64 4.41 5.19
CA LEU A 45 -19.03 3.13 4.85
C LEU A 45 -19.03 2.18 6.06
N TYR A 46 -18.64 2.65 7.23
CA TYR A 46 -18.66 1.85 8.46
C TYR A 46 -20.07 1.40 8.81
N ARG A 47 -21.05 2.31 8.68
CA ARG A 47 -22.46 1.99 8.89
C ARG A 47 -22.97 0.90 7.94
N GLN A 48 -22.55 0.89 6.68
CA GLN A 48 -22.85 -0.19 5.75
C GLN A 48 -22.29 -1.54 6.22
N GLY A 49 -21.16 -1.55 6.92
CA GLY A 49 -20.58 -2.74 7.54
C GLY A 49 -21.51 -3.41 8.57
N LEU A 50 -22.46 -2.66 9.18
CA LEU A 50 -23.41 -3.19 10.16
C LEU A 50 -24.42 -4.21 9.56
N GLN A 51 -24.51 -4.34 8.23
CA GLN A 51 -25.19 -5.49 7.62
C GLN A 51 -24.57 -6.84 8.02
N HIS A 52 -23.35 -6.80 8.55
CA HIS A 52 -22.58 -7.94 9.05
C HIS A 52 -22.36 -7.87 10.57
N ALA A 53 -23.22 -7.17 11.32
CA ALA A 53 -23.05 -6.77 12.73
C ALA A 53 -22.45 -7.87 13.62
N ASP A 54 -22.99 -9.08 13.57
CA ASP A 54 -22.59 -10.22 14.42
C ASP A 54 -21.36 -10.98 13.90
N ARG A 55 -20.83 -10.62 12.71
CA ARG A 55 -19.65 -11.29 12.17
C ARG A 55 -18.39 -10.72 12.80
N VAL A 56 -17.41 -11.60 13.04
CA VAL A 56 -16.07 -11.18 13.46
C VAL A 56 -15.47 -10.31 12.36
N PHE A 57 -15.12 -9.08 12.73
CA PHE A 57 -14.48 -8.10 11.86
C PHE A 57 -12.96 -8.11 12.04
N PHE A 58 -12.49 -8.02 13.27
CA PHE A 58 -11.08 -7.87 13.59
C PHE A 58 -10.62 -8.89 14.62
N VAL A 59 -9.44 -9.49 14.38
CA VAL A 59 -8.80 -10.44 15.26
C VAL A 59 -7.35 -9.98 15.49
N TYR A 60 -6.96 -9.88 16.74
CA TYR A 60 -5.59 -9.65 17.15
C TYR A 60 -5.25 -10.57 18.31
N GLN A 61 -4.35 -11.54 18.10
CA GLN A 61 -4.08 -12.61 19.04
C GLN A 61 -5.37 -13.33 19.48
N ASP A 62 -5.71 -13.28 20.78
CA ASP A 62 -6.93 -13.87 21.32
C ASP A 62 -8.14 -12.92 21.34
N GLU A 63 -7.94 -11.64 21.00
CA GLU A 63 -8.97 -10.62 20.98
C GLU A 63 -9.77 -10.71 19.67
N ARG A 64 -11.10 -10.64 19.79
CA ARG A 64 -12.02 -10.71 18.65
C ARG A 64 -13.08 -9.65 18.79
N PHE A 65 -13.30 -8.89 17.73
CA PHE A 65 -14.32 -7.85 17.67
C PHE A 65 -15.22 -8.09 16.47
N THR A 66 -16.52 -8.03 16.69
CA THR A 66 -17.53 -8.02 15.63
C THR A 66 -17.60 -6.64 14.96
N TYR A 67 -18.31 -6.55 13.82
CA TYR A 67 -18.58 -5.25 13.18
C TYR A 67 -19.35 -4.31 14.10
N GLN A 68 -20.28 -4.83 14.89
CA GLN A 68 -21.06 -4.05 15.86
C GLN A 68 -20.14 -3.53 17.00
N GLU A 69 -19.33 -4.37 17.59
CA GLU A 69 -18.42 -3.97 18.66
C GLU A 69 -17.40 -2.94 18.18
N ALA A 70 -16.81 -3.11 16.99
CA ALA A 70 -15.89 -2.13 16.40
C ALA A 70 -16.57 -0.77 16.15
N TRP A 71 -17.84 -0.78 15.70
CA TRP A 71 -18.63 0.45 15.54
C TRP A 71 -18.89 1.13 16.88
N GLU A 72 -19.23 0.39 17.92
CA GLU A 72 -19.49 0.92 19.26
C GLU A 72 -18.22 1.48 19.91
N GLU A 73 -17.08 0.80 19.78
CA GLU A 73 -15.80 1.30 20.28
C GLU A 73 -15.37 2.57 19.52
N ALA A 74 -15.53 2.61 18.21
CA ALA A 74 -15.30 3.81 17.41
C ALA A 74 -16.23 4.97 17.84
N ALA A 75 -17.48 4.68 18.17
CA ALA A 75 -18.41 5.68 18.69
C ALA A 75 -17.96 6.25 20.04
N ARG A 76 -17.48 5.39 20.95
CA ARG A 76 -16.90 5.83 22.23
C ARG A 76 -15.73 6.79 22.00
N VAL A 77 -14.79 6.43 21.13
CA VAL A 77 -13.67 7.30 20.76
C VAL A 77 -14.16 8.63 20.18
N GLY A 78 -15.05 8.61 19.19
CA GLY A 78 -15.58 9.82 18.56
C GLY A 78 -16.26 10.78 19.56
N ASN A 79 -17.02 10.24 20.51
CA ASN A 79 -17.65 11.05 21.56
C ASN A 79 -16.62 11.65 22.52
N GLN A 80 -15.59 10.91 22.91
CA GLN A 80 -14.53 11.41 23.79
C GLN A 80 -13.64 12.45 23.10
N LEU A 81 -13.35 12.29 21.82
CA LEU A 81 -12.65 13.30 21.04
C LEU A 81 -13.45 14.63 21.01
N LYS A 82 -14.76 14.56 20.79
CA LYS A 82 -15.63 15.76 20.89
C LYS A 82 -15.61 16.38 22.28
N HIS A 83 -15.65 15.55 23.33
CA HIS A 83 -15.55 16.01 24.71
C HIS A 83 -14.20 16.69 24.99
N ALA A 84 -13.12 16.19 24.41
CA ALA A 84 -11.79 16.81 24.45
C ALA A 84 -11.66 18.07 23.55
N GLY A 85 -12.75 18.50 22.91
CA GLY A 85 -12.80 19.72 22.10
C GLY A 85 -12.31 19.56 20.65
N ILE A 86 -12.10 18.34 20.17
CA ILE A 86 -11.77 18.06 18.77
C ILE A 86 -12.98 18.36 17.88
N LYS A 87 -12.73 19.07 16.80
CA LYS A 87 -13.74 19.51 15.82
C LYS A 87 -13.43 18.96 14.43
N SER A 88 -14.40 19.05 13.54
CA SER A 88 -14.18 18.76 12.11
C SER A 88 -12.99 19.57 11.56
N GLY A 89 -12.11 18.89 10.83
CA GLY A 89 -10.87 19.44 10.29
C GLY A 89 -9.68 19.47 11.26
N ASP A 90 -9.87 19.22 12.55
CA ASP A 90 -8.76 19.06 13.49
C ASP A 90 -8.00 17.76 13.21
N ARG A 91 -6.68 17.79 13.39
CA ARG A 91 -5.81 16.60 13.18
C ARG A 91 -5.64 15.88 14.49
N VAL A 92 -5.78 14.54 14.42
CA VAL A 92 -5.58 13.62 15.54
C VAL A 92 -4.61 12.52 15.08
N GLY A 93 -3.52 12.36 15.82
CA GLY A 93 -2.44 11.41 15.49
C GLY A 93 -2.74 10.00 15.98
N ILE A 94 -2.29 9.01 15.20
CA ILE A 94 -2.29 7.60 15.56
C ILE A 94 -0.88 7.06 15.33
N ALA A 95 -0.11 6.85 16.40
CA ALA A 95 1.24 6.30 16.41
C ALA A 95 1.23 4.94 17.11
N LEU A 96 0.66 3.94 16.46
CA LEU A 96 0.42 2.60 17.00
C LEU A 96 0.81 1.51 16.00
N ARG A 97 1.07 0.31 16.51
CA ARG A 97 1.07 -0.92 15.71
C ARG A 97 -0.35 -1.27 15.26
N ASN A 98 -0.52 -2.38 14.52
CA ASN A 98 -1.81 -2.87 14.02
C ASN A 98 -2.70 -3.44 15.13
N TYR A 99 -2.98 -2.63 16.16
CA TYR A 99 -3.86 -2.99 17.28
C TYR A 99 -5.35 -2.70 16.95
N PRO A 100 -6.29 -3.31 17.66
CA PRO A 100 -7.71 -2.96 17.56
C PRO A 100 -7.97 -1.47 17.81
N GLU A 101 -7.27 -0.88 18.77
CA GLU A 101 -7.39 0.54 19.14
C GLU A 101 -6.99 1.48 17.99
N TRP A 102 -6.07 1.06 17.10
CA TRP A 102 -5.75 1.80 15.89
C TRP A 102 -6.99 1.99 15.02
N ILE A 103 -7.73 0.89 14.81
CA ILE A 103 -8.96 0.87 14.00
C ILE A 103 -10.06 1.71 14.65
N PHE A 104 -10.27 1.55 15.96
CA PHE A 104 -11.28 2.29 16.70
C PHE A 104 -10.99 3.79 16.71
N ALA A 105 -9.72 4.18 16.90
CA ALA A 105 -9.28 5.57 16.81
C ALA A 105 -9.52 6.14 15.41
N PHE A 106 -9.10 5.45 14.36
CA PHE A 106 -9.30 5.89 12.98
C PHE A 106 -10.78 6.09 12.63
N MET A 107 -11.61 5.09 12.95
CA MET A 107 -13.04 5.16 12.71
C MET A 107 -13.70 6.29 13.53
N GLY A 108 -13.31 6.47 14.79
CA GLY A 108 -13.83 7.53 15.65
C GLY A 108 -13.45 8.92 15.15
N ILE A 109 -12.18 9.13 14.78
CA ILE A 109 -11.66 10.41 14.25
C ILE A 109 -12.41 10.81 12.98
N THR A 110 -12.45 9.91 12.00
CA THR A 110 -13.04 10.22 10.69
C THR A 110 -14.55 10.31 10.74
N SER A 111 -15.21 9.67 11.72
CA SER A 111 -16.67 9.75 11.92
C SER A 111 -17.15 11.10 12.41
N ILE A 112 -16.30 11.91 13.04
CA ILE A 112 -16.61 13.27 13.48
C ILE A 112 -16.09 14.35 12.52
N GLY A 113 -15.55 13.94 11.36
CA GLY A 113 -14.96 14.84 10.37
C GLY A 113 -13.59 15.39 10.75
N ALA A 114 -12.95 14.86 11.79
CA ALA A 114 -11.56 15.15 12.09
C ALA A 114 -10.64 14.37 11.13
N VAL A 115 -9.38 14.81 11.02
CA VAL A 115 -8.39 14.25 10.10
C VAL A 115 -7.50 13.28 10.86
N ALA A 116 -7.50 12.02 10.45
CA ALA A 116 -6.61 11.00 11.02
C ALA A 116 -5.20 11.14 10.44
N VAL A 117 -4.23 11.45 11.31
CA VAL A 117 -2.81 11.51 10.96
C VAL A 117 -2.18 10.16 11.31
N ALA A 118 -2.01 9.32 10.31
CA ALA A 118 -1.44 7.99 10.50
C ALA A 118 0.10 8.09 10.50
N MET A 119 0.67 8.07 11.69
CA MET A 119 2.12 8.21 11.88
C MET A 119 2.81 6.85 11.73
N ASN A 120 3.98 6.86 11.12
CA ASN A 120 4.77 5.64 10.98
C ASN A 120 5.26 5.17 12.37
N ALA A 121 4.79 4.00 12.80
CA ALA A 121 5.13 3.43 14.09
C ALA A 121 6.61 2.99 14.22
N TRP A 122 7.40 3.11 13.18
CA TRP A 122 8.83 2.79 13.18
C TRP A 122 9.72 4.05 13.20
N TRP A 123 9.10 5.22 13.24
CA TRP A 123 9.82 6.48 13.36
C TRP A 123 10.57 6.59 14.68
N SER A 124 11.73 7.20 14.64
CA SER A 124 12.43 7.68 15.83
C SER A 124 11.62 8.76 16.55
N GLY A 125 11.98 9.07 17.80
CA GLY A 125 11.35 10.17 18.53
C GLY A 125 11.43 11.51 17.80
N GLU A 126 12.57 11.81 17.15
CA GLU A 126 12.77 13.03 16.39
C GLU A 126 11.87 13.10 15.14
N GLU A 127 11.75 12.00 14.41
CA GLU A 127 10.82 11.89 13.26
C GLU A 127 9.36 12.02 13.70
N MET A 128 8.98 11.45 14.85
CA MET A 128 7.64 11.61 15.41
C MET A 128 7.35 13.07 15.79
N VAL A 129 8.32 13.77 16.41
CA VAL A 129 8.22 15.21 16.71
C VAL A 129 7.97 16.01 15.43
N TYR A 130 8.74 15.72 14.37
CA TYR A 130 8.51 16.36 13.08
C TYR A 130 7.07 16.13 12.58
N GLY A 131 6.58 14.90 12.61
CA GLY A 131 5.20 14.58 12.17
C GLY A 131 4.11 15.26 13.01
N ILE A 132 4.36 15.41 14.32
CA ILE A 132 3.46 16.13 15.26
C ILE A 132 3.41 17.62 14.92
N GLU A 133 4.57 18.25 14.78
CA GLU A 133 4.68 19.68 14.49
C GLU A 133 4.18 20.02 13.09
N ASP A 134 4.58 19.27 12.07
CA ASP A 134 4.19 19.49 10.68
C ASP A 134 2.66 19.35 10.52
N SER A 135 2.06 18.28 11.06
CA SER A 135 0.60 18.10 10.99
C SER A 135 -0.18 19.08 11.89
N GLY A 136 0.45 19.63 12.92
CA GLY A 136 -0.19 20.46 13.92
C GLY A 136 -1.35 19.72 14.60
N LEU A 137 -1.16 18.44 14.94
CA LEU A 137 -2.18 17.63 15.59
C LEU A 137 -2.45 18.11 17.03
N LYS A 138 -3.68 17.87 17.51
CA LYS A 138 -4.14 18.33 18.82
C LYS A 138 -4.15 17.23 19.89
N LEU A 139 -4.23 15.98 19.43
CA LEU A 139 -4.27 14.81 20.30
C LEU A 139 -3.55 13.65 19.59
N LEU A 140 -2.84 12.84 20.36
CA LEU A 140 -2.09 11.67 19.87
C LEU A 140 -2.52 10.40 20.62
N PHE A 141 -2.81 9.33 19.89
CA PHE A 141 -2.86 7.97 20.42
C PHE A 141 -1.51 7.32 20.19
N ALA A 142 -0.85 6.83 21.26
CA ALA A 142 0.47 6.23 21.16
C ALA A 142 0.60 5.05 22.11
N ASP A 143 1.34 4.01 21.69
CA ASP A 143 1.71 2.88 22.54
C ASP A 143 3.03 3.15 23.29
N GLU A 144 3.43 2.21 24.16
CA GLU A 144 4.56 2.36 25.07
C GLU A 144 5.85 2.75 24.35
N GLU A 145 6.21 2.04 23.27
CA GLU A 145 7.46 2.27 22.51
C GLU A 145 7.49 3.68 21.90
N ARG A 146 6.35 4.21 21.43
CA ARG A 146 6.24 5.56 20.86
C ARG A 146 6.25 6.63 21.94
N ILE A 147 5.60 6.38 23.06
CA ILE A 147 5.64 7.26 24.24
C ILE A 147 7.07 7.37 24.76
N GLU A 148 7.78 6.25 24.91
CA GLU A 148 9.18 6.27 25.34
C GLU A 148 10.08 7.06 24.38
N GLY A 149 9.87 6.91 23.06
CA GLY A 149 10.57 7.69 22.04
C GLY A 149 10.29 9.18 22.10
N LEU A 150 9.09 9.58 22.55
CA LEU A 150 8.69 11.00 22.67
C LEU A 150 9.07 11.63 24.01
N ARG A 151 9.32 10.85 25.09
CA ARG A 151 9.68 11.39 26.43
C ARG A 151 10.76 12.47 26.43
N PRO A 152 11.86 12.35 25.67
CA PRO A 152 12.88 13.40 25.63
C PRO A 152 12.37 14.76 25.13
N TYR A 153 11.18 14.78 24.53
CA TYR A 153 10.58 15.95 23.88
C TYR A 153 9.31 16.45 24.57
N ASP A 154 8.86 15.82 25.68
CA ASP A 154 7.61 16.15 26.38
C ASP A 154 7.49 17.64 26.71
N ASP A 155 8.58 18.28 27.17
CA ASP A 155 8.60 19.71 27.51
C ASP A 155 8.38 20.64 26.28
N LYS A 156 8.56 20.12 25.07
CA LYS A 156 8.37 20.86 23.82
C LYS A 156 7.02 20.60 23.16
N LEU A 157 6.46 19.43 23.41
CA LEU A 157 5.23 18.97 22.79
C LEU A 157 4.02 19.36 23.66
N ASN A 158 3.24 20.33 23.21
CA ASN A 158 2.00 20.73 23.88
C ASN A 158 0.80 20.00 23.27
N ILE A 159 0.79 18.66 23.38
CA ILE A 159 -0.30 17.81 22.88
C ILE A 159 -0.79 16.87 23.97
N GLN A 160 -2.09 16.57 23.95
CA GLN A 160 -2.65 15.52 24.79
C GLN A 160 -2.34 14.16 24.17
N THR A 161 -1.67 13.29 24.92
CA THR A 161 -1.37 11.93 24.47
C THR A 161 -2.18 10.91 25.26
N ILE A 162 -2.85 10.00 24.55
CA ILE A 162 -3.59 8.86 25.08
C ILE A 162 -2.72 7.62 24.96
N ALA A 163 -2.40 7.02 26.08
CA ALA A 163 -1.55 5.84 26.18
C ALA A 163 -2.35 4.56 25.86
N VAL A 164 -1.95 3.84 24.82
CA VAL A 164 -2.61 2.64 24.34
C VAL A 164 -1.81 1.42 24.79
N ARG A 165 -2.48 0.47 25.45
CA ARG A 165 -1.92 -0.80 25.98
C ARG A 165 -0.77 -0.63 26.99
N CYS A 166 -0.67 0.56 27.59
CA CYS A 166 0.30 0.88 28.64
C CYS A 166 -0.28 1.95 29.58
N GLN A 167 0.35 2.17 30.74
CA GLN A 167 -0.10 3.12 31.76
C GLN A 167 1.09 3.93 32.28
N PRO A 168 1.80 4.68 31.43
CA PRO A 168 2.90 5.50 31.87
C PRO A 168 2.42 6.71 32.68
N GLU A 169 3.20 7.12 33.66
CA GLU A 169 2.90 8.30 34.48
C GLU A 169 2.83 9.57 33.61
N GLY A 170 1.81 10.39 33.85
CA GLY A 170 1.62 11.67 33.12
C GLY A 170 0.76 11.55 31.86
N TYR A 171 0.36 10.36 31.45
CA TYR A 171 -0.47 10.13 30.27
C TYR A 171 -1.86 9.58 30.65
N ILE A 172 -2.85 9.79 29.79
CA ILE A 172 -4.20 9.25 29.99
C ILE A 172 -4.26 7.85 29.37
N PRO A 173 -4.51 6.77 30.15
CA PRO A 173 -4.70 5.44 29.60
C PRO A 173 -5.92 5.36 28.67
N TRP A 174 -5.86 4.53 27.64
CA TRP A 174 -6.95 4.28 26.69
C TRP A 174 -8.27 3.95 27.39
N ASP A 175 -8.26 3.01 28.33
CA ASP A 175 -9.46 2.59 29.03
C ASP A 175 -10.13 3.74 29.77
N GLN A 176 -9.36 4.60 30.43
CA GLN A 176 -9.84 5.80 31.09
C GLN A 176 -10.40 6.80 30.06
N PHE A 177 -9.72 6.98 28.92
CA PHE A 177 -10.16 7.89 27.88
C PHE A 177 -11.54 7.51 27.32
N VAL A 178 -11.75 6.20 27.04
CA VAL A 178 -13.02 5.73 26.47
C VAL A 178 -14.10 5.39 27.50
N GLU A 179 -13.80 5.35 28.81
CA GLU A 179 -14.67 4.84 29.88
C GLU A 179 -16.10 5.40 29.83
N ASN A 180 -16.22 6.71 29.72
CA ASN A 180 -17.52 7.42 29.70
C ASN A 180 -18.02 7.76 28.28
N GLY A 181 -17.39 7.18 27.25
CA GLY A 181 -17.80 7.40 25.86
C GLY A 181 -19.14 6.73 25.53
N SER A 182 -20.06 7.48 24.92
CA SER A 182 -21.30 6.91 24.41
C SER A 182 -21.03 5.93 23.28
N ARG A 183 -21.72 4.78 23.27
CA ARG A 183 -21.70 3.80 22.16
C ARG A 183 -22.57 4.22 20.96
N LEU A 184 -23.25 5.34 21.06
CA LEU A 184 -23.99 5.91 19.93
C LEU A 184 -23.07 6.78 19.10
N MET A 185 -22.93 6.44 17.83
CA MET A 185 -22.07 7.18 16.90
C MET A 185 -22.52 8.64 16.80
N PRO A 186 -21.60 9.62 16.91
CA PRO A 186 -21.92 11.04 16.69
C PRO A 186 -22.56 11.28 15.33
N ALA A 187 -23.60 12.11 15.30
CA ALA A 187 -24.42 12.38 14.11
C ALA A 187 -24.09 13.69 13.41
N ASP A 188 -23.02 14.38 13.81
CA ASP A 188 -22.61 15.64 13.19
C ASP A 188 -22.41 15.47 11.68
N PRO A 189 -22.76 16.49 10.86
CA PRO A 189 -22.54 16.43 9.42
C PRO A 189 -21.06 16.30 9.08
N VAL A 190 -20.72 15.36 8.20
CA VAL A 190 -19.39 15.19 7.63
C VAL A 190 -19.54 15.26 6.11
N PRO A 191 -19.29 16.44 5.50
CA PRO A 191 -19.38 16.60 4.04
C PRO A 191 -18.38 15.70 3.30
N THR A 192 -18.77 15.25 2.13
CA THR A 192 -17.99 14.31 1.30
C THR A 192 -16.58 14.82 0.97
N ASP A 193 -16.42 16.13 0.77
CA ASP A 193 -15.13 16.74 0.46
C ASP A 193 -14.30 17.15 1.69
N THR A 194 -14.74 16.77 2.90
CA THR A 194 -13.96 16.96 4.12
C THR A 194 -12.67 16.12 4.04
N ASN A 195 -11.57 16.68 4.54
CA ASN A 195 -10.31 15.97 4.68
C ASN A 195 -10.47 14.81 5.66
N ALA A 196 -9.96 13.64 5.31
CA ALA A 196 -10.12 12.43 6.11
C ALA A 196 -8.79 11.94 6.71
N THR A 197 -7.70 11.99 5.93
CA THR A 197 -6.41 11.40 6.34
C THR A 197 -5.23 12.26 5.93
N ILE A 198 -4.16 12.21 6.73
CA ILE A 198 -2.80 12.55 6.33
C ILE A 198 -1.96 11.28 6.50
N LEU A 199 -1.43 10.75 5.40
CA LEU A 199 -0.50 9.63 5.38
C LEU A 199 0.89 10.12 5.01
N TYR A 200 1.88 9.88 5.87
CA TYR A 200 3.25 10.29 5.58
C TYR A 200 3.98 9.27 4.70
N THR A 201 4.56 9.76 3.59
CA THR A 201 5.39 8.95 2.69
C THR A 201 6.86 9.14 3.00
N SER A 202 7.65 8.06 2.87
CA SER A 202 9.10 8.12 2.90
C SER A 202 9.62 8.75 1.60
N GLY A 203 9.46 10.05 1.44
CA GLY A 203 9.94 10.78 0.26
C GLY A 203 11.47 10.71 0.09
N SER A 204 11.95 11.07 -1.09
CA SER A 204 13.39 11.21 -1.41
C SER A 204 14.04 12.43 -0.75
N THR A 205 13.27 13.24 -0.04
CA THR A 205 13.70 14.43 0.71
C THR A 205 14.08 14.06 2.15
N ALA A 206 14.75 14.97 2.86
CA ALA A 206 15.17 14.77 4.24
C ALA A 206 14.01 14.45 5.19
N HIS A 207 12.80 14.92 4.88
CA HIS A 207 11.60 14.70 5.69
C HIS A 207 10.47 14.08 4.88
N PRO A 208 9.64 13.21 5.52
CA PRO A 208 8.45 12.63 4.90
C PRO A 208 7.42 13.71 4.51
N LYS A 209 6.66 13.47 3.44
CA LYS A 209 5.57 14.35 3.01
C LYS A 209 4.23 13.81 3.49
N GLY A 210 3.40 14.66 4.09
CA GLY A 210 2.03 14.32 4.49
C GLY A 210 1.06 14.38 3.31
N VAL A 211 0.59 13.24 2.84
CA VAL A 211 -0.41 13.14 1.75
C VAL A 211 -1.80 13.35 2.32
N LEU A 212 -2.44 14.47 1.99
CA LEU A 212 -3.78 14.82 2.43
C LEU A 212 -4.84 14.26 1.48
N SER A 213 -5.77 13.48 2.02
CA SER A 213 -6.85 12.87 1.23
C SER A 213 -8.24 13.17 1.81
N SER A 214 -9.23 13.36 0.92
CA SER A 214 -10.62 13.56 1.28
C SER A 214 -11.37 12.23 1.45
N HIS A 215 -12.53 12.25 2.12
CA HIS A 215 -13.46 11.12 2.14
C HIS A 215 -13.84 10.68 0.73
N ARG A 216 -14.11 11.63 -0.19
CA ARG A 216 -14.45 11.35 -1.59
C ARG A 216 -13.37 10.53 -2.29
N ALA A 217 -12.11 10.94 -2.20
CA ALA A 217 -11.00 10.27 -2.87
C ALA A 217 -10.89 8.81 -2.43
N ILE A 218 -10.94 8.57 -1.11
CA ILE A 218 -10.84 7.23 -0.54
C ILE A 218 -12.03 6.36 -0.97
N LEU A 219 -13.26 6.87 -0.83
CA LEU A 219 -14.47 6.10 -1.13
C LEU A 219 -14.60 5.74 -2.60
N ASN A 220 -14.24 6.66 -3.51
CA ASN A 220 -14.23 6.36 -4.94
C ASN A 220 -13.15 5.34 -5.29
N ALA A 221 -11.97 5.36 -4.66
CA ALA A 221 -10.96 4.32 -4.83
C ALA A 221 -11.50 2.93 -4.42
N LEU A 222 -12.14 2.84 -3.24
CA LEU A 222 -12.74 1.59 -2.75
C LEU A 222 -13.78 1.05 -3.72
N MET A 223 -14.71 1.89 -4.18
CA MET A 223 -15.74 1.48 -5.14
C MET A 223 -15.16 1.13 -6.51
N CYS A 224 -14.03 1.73 -6.91
CA CYS A 224 -13.40 1.42 -8.19
C CYS A 224 -12.86 -0.03 -8.22
N TRP A 225 -12.23 -0.51 -7.13
CA TRP A 225 -11.85 -1.91 -7.02
C TRP A 225 -13.05 -2.86 -7.04
N GLU A 226 -14.12 -2.52 -6.33
CA GLU A 226 -15.36 -3.30 -6.34
C GLU A 226 -15.98 -3.35 -7.73
N CYS A 227 -16.04 -2.22 -8.41
CA CYS A 227 -16.51 -2.11 -9.79
C CYS A 227 -15.67 -2.97 -10.74
N GLY A 228 -14.34 -2.96 -10.59
CA GLY A 228 -13.44 -3.85 -11.33
C GLY A 228 -13.80 -5.33 -11.15
N GLY A 229 -14.12 -5.74 -9.91
CA GLY A 229 -14.63 -7.09 -9.63
C GLY A 229 -15.96 -7.40 -10.33
N ALA A 230 -16.90 -6.44 -10.34
CA ALA A 230 -18.19 -6.58 -11.02
C ALA A 230 -18.03 -6.66 -12.55
N ILE A 231 -17.12 -5.84 -13.13
CA ILE A 231 -16.75 -5.91 -14.56
C ILE A 231 -16.16 -7.28 -14.88
N GLY A 232 -15.25 -7.79 -14.06
CA GLY A 232 -14.68 -9.14 -14.22
C GLY A 232 -15.75 -10.23 -14.18
N ALA A 233 -16.69 -10.15 -13.23
CA ALA A 233 -17.81 -11.09 -13.14
C ALA A 233 -18.72 -11.02 -14.37
N TYR A 234 -18.95 -9.83 -14.91
CA TYR A 234 -19.72 -9.65 -16.14
C TYR A 234 -19.01 -10.27 -17.36
N MET A 235 -17.71 -10.06 -17.48
CA MET A 235 -16.90 -10.59 -18.60
C MET A 235 -16.75 -12.11 -18.54
N PHE A 236 -16.69 -12.69 -17.35
CA PHE A 236 -16.44 -14.11 -17.12
C PHE A 236 -17.51 -14.73 -16.22
N PRO A 237 -18.78 -14.78 -16.69
CA PRO A 237 -19.92 -15.25 -15.87
C PRO A 237 -19.77 -16.71 -15.40
N GLN A 238 -19.05 -17.55 -16.14
CA GLN A 238 -18.79 -18.93 -15.72
C GLN A 238 -17.84 -19.00 -14.52
N ALA A 239 -16.85 -18.11 -14.44
CA ALA A 239 -15.98 -18.00 -13.28
C ALA A 239 -16.72 -17.40 -12.08
N ALA A 240 -17.63 -16.45 -12.32
CA ALA A 240 -18.51 -15.87 -11.30
C ALA A 240 -19.57 -16.86 -10.78
N ALA A 241 -19.96 -17.83 -11.58
CA ALA A 241 -20.89 -18.92 -11.20
C ALA A 241 -20.19 -20.09 -10.47
N ALA A 242 -18.91 -19.94 -10.10
CA ALA A 242 -18.18 -20.94 -9.31
C ALA A 242 -18.91 -21.25 -7.98
N PRO A 243 -18.75 -22.47 -7.41
CA PRO A 243 -19.40 -22.85 -6.16
C PRO A 243 -19.19 -21.79 -5.07
N THR A 244 -20.20 -21.61 -4.22
CA THR A 244 -20.12 -20.73 -3.06
C THR A 244 -18.79 -20.96 -2.32
N PRO A 245 -18.08 -19.90 -1.97
CA PRO A 245 -16.83 -20.01 -1.22
C PRO A 245 -17.00 -20.89 0.01
N LEU A 246 -16.02 -21.78 0.25
CA LEU A 246 -16.03 -22.67 1.41
C LEU A 246 -16.06 -21.87 2.72
N TYR A 247 -15.40 -20.70 2.72
CA TYR A 247 -15.30 -19.83 3.89
C TYR A 247 -15.73 -18.41 3.56
N LEU A 248 -16.17 -17.68 4.60
CA LEU A 248 -16.44 -16.24 4.52
C LEU A 248 -15.15 -15.48 4.21
N PRO A 249 -15.23 -14.29 3.58
CA PRO A 249 -14.06 -13.48 3.25
C PRO A 249 -13.21 -13.19 4.50
N ALA A 250 -11.92 -13.48 4.41
CA ALA A 250 -10.95 -13.21 5.47
C ALA A 250 -9.56 -12.93 4.88
N THR A 251 -8.79 -12.03 5.50
CA THR A 251 -7.43 -11.69 5.10
C THR A 251 -6.54 -11.44 6.31
N ILE A 252 -5.22 -11.62 6.13
CA ILE A 252 -4.23 -11.25 7.15
C ILE A 252 -3.80 -9.81 6.90
N LEU A 253 -3.83 -8.99 7.94
CA LEU A 253 -3.30 -7.64 7.95
C LEU A 253 -1.82 -7.68 8.35
N THR A 254 -0.94 -7.78 7.36
CA THR A 254 0.51 -7.84 7.52
C THR A 254 1.20 -6.51 7.28
N VAL A 255 0.59 -5.67 6.44
CA VAL A 255 1.09 -4.32 6.13
C VAL A 255 0.59 -3.34 7.20
N PRO A 256 1.44 -2.41 7.68
CA PRO A 256 1.01 -1.44 8.68
C PRO A 256 -0.17 -0.58 8.24
N LEU A 257 -1.08 -0.29 9.18
CA LEU A 257 -2.26 0.56 8.95
C LEU A 257 -1.92 2.03 8.65
N PHE A 258 -0.71 2.49 8.98
CA PHE A 258 -0.24 3.82 8.57
C PHE A 258 0.22 3.89 7.10
N HIS A 259 0.20 2.78 6.37
CA HIS A 259 0.40 2.73 4.93
C HIS A 259 -0.92 2.55 4.16
N VAL A 260 -1.00 3.15 2.97
CA VAL A 260 -2.18 3.08 2.11
C VAL A 260 -2.64 1.64 1.83
N THR A 261 -1.73 0.69 1.69
CA THR A 261 -2.06 -0.72 1.48
C THR A 261 -2.79 -1.32 2.69
N GLY A 262 -2.27 -1.11 3.90
CA GLY A 262 -2.93 -1.55 5.13
C GLY A 262 -4.26 -0.85 5.36
N LEU A 263 -4.26 0.48 5.26
CA LEU A 263 -5.42 1.30 5.54
C LEU A 263 -6.54 1.14 4.49
N VAL A 264 -6.23 1.42 3.21
CA VAL A 264 -7.26 1.51 2.17
C VAL A 264 -7.55 0.14 1.57
N VAL A 265 -6.49 -0.57 1.13
CA VAL A 265 -6.66 -1.84 0.38
C VAL A 265 -7.07 -3.00 1.27
N GLN A 266 -6.62 -3.04 2.55
CA GLN A 266 -6.98 -4.15 3.44
C GLN A 266 -8.12 -3.77 4.39
N PHE A 267 -7.95 -2.73 5.21
CA PHE A 267 -8.92 -2.40 6.24
C PHE A 267 -10.22 -1.82 5.66
N LEU A 268 -10.18 -0.70 4.93
CA LEU A 268 -11.40 -0.04 4.45
C LEU A 268 -12.18 -0.86 3.42
N GLN A 269 -11.50 -1.67 2.59
CA GLN A 269 -12.17 -2.61 1.68
C GLN A 269 -12.88 -3.78 2.38
N SER A 270 -12.77 -3.91 3.70
CA SER A 270 -13.37 -5.03 4.41
C SER A 270 -14.85 -4.82 4.76
N PHE A 271 -15.32 -3.57 4.80
CA PHE A 271 -16.66 -3.26 5.29
C PHE A 271 -17.78 -3.82 4.41
N LYS A 272 -17.73 -3.61 3.10
CA LYS A 272 -18.81 -4.03 2.20
C LYS A 272 -18.96 -5.55 2.08
N PRO A 273 -17.89 -6.34 1.86
CA PRO A 273 -17.98 -7.79 1.78
C PRO A 273 -18.12 -8.49 3.13
N GLY A 274 -18.03 -7.80 4.26
CA GLY A 274 -18.01 -8.40 5.59
C GLY A 274 -16.75 -9.26 5.81
N ARG A 275 -15.58 -8.75 5.40
CA ARG A 275 -14.30 -9.46 5.46
C ARG A 275 -13.73 -9.40 6.87
N LYS A 276 -13.31 -10.55 7.40
CA LYS A 276 -12.55 -10.64 8.64
C LYS A 276 -11.10 -10.24 8.39
N LEU A 277 -10.55 -9.36 9.23
CA LEU A 277 -9.15 -8.97 9.28
C LEU A 277 -8.47 -9.65 10.45
N VAL A 278 -7.34 -10.30 10.22
CA VAL A 278 -6.52 -10.92 11.26
C VAL A 278 -5.17 -10.22 11.28
N ALA A 279 -4.89 -9.43 12.29
CA ALA A 279 -3.66 -8.68 12.39
C ALA A 279 -2.52 -9.50 13.02
N MET A 280 -1.33 -9.34 12.44
CA MET A 280 -0.07 -9.81 13.03
C MET A 280 0.68 -8.63 13.63
N TYR A 281 1.37 -8.87 14.75
CA TYR A 281 2.24 -7.86 15.37
C TYR A 281 3.47 -7.59 14.50
N LYS A 282 4.08 -8.64 13.99
CA LYS A 282 5.24 -8.64 13.11
C LYS A 282 5.07 -9.74 12.06
N TRP A 283 5.60 -9.52 10.87
CA TRP A 283 5.57 -10.54 9.83
C TRP A 283 6.46 -11.73 10.18
N ASP A 284 5.89 -12.91 10.09
CA ASP A 284 6.56 -14.21 10.16
C ASP A 284 5.78 -15.19 9.27
N ALA A 285 6.46 -15.82 8.31
CA ALA A 285 5.79 -16.66 7.29
C ALA A 285 5.19 -17.93 7.92
N ASP A 286 5.84 -18.56 8.90
CA ASP A 286 5.36 -19.78 9.54
C ASP A 286 4.15 -19.49 10.44
N GLU A 287 4.18 -18.38 11.18
CA GLU A 287 3.03 -17.91 11.96
C GLU A 287 1.86 -17.57 11.02
N ALA A 288 2.11 -16.93 9.89
CA ALA A 288 1.09 -16.60 8.88
C ALA A 288 0.42 -17.84 8.33
N LEU A 289 1.15 -18.91 8.03
CA LEU A 289 0.59 -20.20 7.60
C LEU A 289 -0.35 -20.80 8.67
N GLY A 290 0.05 -20.77 9.94
CA GLY A 290 -0.82 -21.20 11.04
C GLY A 290 -2.09 -20.35 11.18
N ILE A 291 -2.00 -19.03 10.96
CA ILE A 291 -3.15 -18.13 10.95
C ILE A 291 -4.07 -18.44 9.75
N ILE A 292 -3.50 -18.68 8.55
CA ILE A 292 -4.28 -18.99 7.35
C ILE A 292 -5.19 -20.20 7.60
N GLU A 293 -4.66 -21.27 8.16
CA GLU A 293 -5.45 -22.46 8.50
C GLU A 293 -6.47 -22.17 9.61
N ARG A 294 -6.00 -21.68 10.77
CA ARG A 294 -6.84 -21.46 11.97
C ARG A 294 -7.97 -20.49 11.74
N GLU A 295 -7.70 -19.39 11.04
CA GLU A 295 -8.64 -18.30 10.79
C GLU A 295 -9.36 -18.41 9.44
N ARG A 296 -9.12 -19.49 8.67
CA ARG A 296 -9.76 -19.71 7.38
C ARG A 296 -9.58 -18.53 6.42
N ILE A 297 -8.34 -18.07 6.28
CA ILE A 297 -8.00 -16.93 5.41
C ILE A 297 -8.29 -17.28 3.95
N THR A 298 -8.93 -16.38 3.24
CA THR A 298 -9.34 -16.59 1.84
C THR A 298 -8.55 -15.78 0.83
N SER A 299 -7.87 -14.72 1.29
CA SER A 299 -7.00 -13.89 0.46
C SER A 299 -5.82 -13.37 1.27
N PHE A 300 -4.65 -13.33 0.63
CA PHE A 300 -3.45 -12.73 1.16
C PHE A 300 -3.05 -11.57 0.25
N ASN A 301 -2.94 -10.37 0.83
CA ASN A 301 -2.46 -9.17 0.17
C ASN A 301 -1.37 -8.54 1.02
N GLY A 302 -0.13 -8.65 0.58
CA GLY A 302 1.03 -8.08 1.25
C GLY A 302 1.94 -7.37 0.26
N VAL A 303 3.22 -7.28 0.60
CA VAL A 303 4.25 -6.99 -0.42
C VAL A 303 4.66 -8.29 -1.10
N PRO A 304 5.16 -8.26 -2.36
CA PRO A 304 5.51 -9.46 -3.11
C PRO A 304 6.45 -10.42 -2.38
N THR A 305 7.41 -9.89 -1.62
CA THR A 305 8.34 -10.68 -0.81
C THR A 305 7.65 -11.52 0.27
N MET A 306 6.57 -11.02 0.89
CA MET A 306 5.80 -11.78 1.88
C MET A 306 5.09 -12.98 1.23
N ALA A 307 4.46 -12.77 0.07
CA ALA A 307 3.80 -13.86 -0.66
C ALA A 307 4.82 -14.92 -1.10
N TRP A 308 6.01 -14.50 -1.49
CA TRP A 308 7.13 -15.36 -1.80
C TRP A 308 7.61 -16.15 -0.58
N GLU A 309 7.89 -15.49 0.54
CA GLU A 309 8.32 -16.12 1.79
C GLU A 309 7.29 -17.17 2.28
N LEU A 310 5.99 -16.85 2.13
CA LEU A 310 4.91 -17.77 2.49
C LEU A 310 5.03 -19.10 1.74
N VAL A 311 5.19 -19.06 0.41
CA VAL A 311 5.28 -20.27 -0.42
C VAL A 311 6.64 -20.98 -0.34
N GLN A 312 7.68 -20.32 0.13
CA GLN A 312 9.02 -20.91 0.36
C GLN A 312 9.17 -21.54 1.73
N SER A 313 8.28 -21.25 2.68
CA SER A 313 8.39 -21.83 4.03
C SER A 313 8.40 -23.36 3.99
N SER A 314 9.29 -23.96 4.75
CA SER A 314 9.34 -25.43 4.98
C SER A 314 8.11 -25.97 5.69
N ALA A 315 7.30 -25.06 6.28
CA ALA A 315 6.04 -25.38 6.93
C ALA A 315 4.83 -25.35 5.98
N PHE A 316 5.00 -24.90 4.72
CA PHE A 316 3.90 -24.71 3.77
C PHE A 316 2.99 -25.93 3.63
N GLU A 317 3.57 -27.13 3.46
CA GLU A 317 2.82 -28.39 3.29
C GLU A 317 2.23 -28.95 4.61
N LYS A 318 2.51 -28.31 5.77
CA LYS A 318 2.02 -28.76 7.08
C LYS A 318 0.62 -28.23 7.41
N TYR A 319 0.15 -27.20 6.70
CA TYR A 319 -1.10 -26.51 6.98
C TYR A 319 -2.12 -26.67 5.86
N ASP A 320 -3.42 -26.67 6.22
CA ASP A 320 -4.52 -26.63 5.25
C ASP A 320 -4.72 -25.22 4.69
N LEU A 321 -4.22 -25.00 3.49
CA LEU A 321 -4.32 -23.74 2.77
C LEU A 321 -5.44 -23.75 1.70
N SER A 322 -6.31 -24.76 1.69
CA SER A 322 -7.36 -24.95 0.68
C SER A 322 -8.37 -23.80 0.58
N GLY A 323 -8.47 -22.99 1.66
CA GLY A 323 -9.27 -21.77 1.68
C GLY A 323 -8.66 -20.58 0.97
N LEU A 324 -7.32 -20.54 0.80
CA LEU A 324 -6.58 -19.42 0.24
C LEU A 324 -6.69 -19.41 -1.30
N ARG A 325 -7.36 -18.39 -1.85
CA ARG A 325 -7.68 -18.29 -3.28
C ARG A 325 -6.77 -17.34 -4.04
N SER A 326 -6.18 -16.38 -3.34
CA SER A 326 -5.29 -15.39 -3.93
C SER A 326 -4.18 -15.03 -2.96
N ALA A 327 -2.97 -14.94 -3.50
CA ALA A 327 -1.80 -14.41 -2.82
C ALA A 327 -1.10 -13.45 -3.76
N GLY A 328 -1.04 -12.20 -3.38
CA GLY A 328 -0.47 -11.16 -4.21
C GLY A 328 -0.25 -9.90 -3.40
N GLY A 329 -0.08 -8.82 -4.11
CA GLY A 329 0.11 -7.53 -3.46
C GLY A 329 0.64 -6.48 -4.41
N GLY A 330 1.01 -5.35 -3.84
CA GLY A 330 1.53 -4.21 -4.58
C GLY A 330 2.59 -3.47 -3.78
N GLY A 331 2.98 -2.31 -4.31
CA GLY A 331 3.95 -1.46 -3.66
C GLY A 331 5.41 -1.79 -3.95
N ALA A 332 5.69 -2.94 -4.57
CA ALA A 332 6.98 -3.32 -5.14
C ALA A 332 6.76 -4.21 -6.37
N ALA A 333 7.75 -4.33 -7.23
CA ALA A 333 7.72 -5.25 -8.35
C ALA A 333 7.73 -6.70 -7.85
N MET A 334 6.96 -7.58 -8.52
CA MET A 334 7.00 -9.02 -8.29
C MET A 334 7.85 -9.66 -9.38
N ALA A 335 8.88 -10.40 -8.98
CA ALA A 335 9.70 -11.14 -9.94
C ALA A 335 8.83 -12.17 -10.68
N PRO A 336 9.02 -12.36 -12.01
CA PRO A 336 8.25 -13.32 -12.80
C PRO A 336 8.26 -14.74 -12.24
N GLU A 337 9.40 -15.19 -11.73
CA GLU A 337 9.55 -16.50 -11.12
C GLU A 337 8.73 -16.64 -9.82
N HIS A 338 8.69 -15.58 -8.98
CA HIS A 338 7.87 -15.58 -7.78
C HIS A 338 6.38 -15.75 -8.13
N ALA A 339 5.90 -15.03 -9.15
CA ALA A 339 4.52 -15.16 -9.62
C ALA A 339 4.18 -16.59 -10.06
N ARG A 340 5.09 -17.24 -10.83
CA ARG A 340 4.90 -18.63 -11.27
C ARG A 340 4.88 -19.61 -10.11
N GLN A 341 5.77 -19.47 -9.15
CA GLN A 341 5.83 -20.37 -7.99
C GLN A 341 4.63 -20.21 -7.06
N ILE A 342 4.17 -18.97 -6.81
CA ILE A 342 2.93 -18.70 -6.08
C ILE A 342 1.76 -19.40 -6.77
N ASP A 343 1.65 -19.26 -8.10
CA ASP A 343 0.55 -19.86 -8.86
C ASP A 343 0.62 -21.40 -8.89
N ASN A 344 1.81 -21.96 -9.00
CA ASN A 344 2.03 -23.41 -8.96
C ASN A 344 1.65 -24.03 -7.61
N LYS A 345 1.98 -23.37 -6.49
CA LYS A 345 1.73 -23.89 -5.14
C LYS A 345 0.31 -23.66 -4.64
N LEU A 346 -0.30 -22.51 -4.95
CA LEU A 346 -1.64 -22.15 -4.49
C LEU A 346 -2.76 -22.48 -5.49
N GLY A 347 -2.39 -22.82 -6.73
CA GLY A 347 -3.33 -23.11 -7.82
C GLY A 347 -3.48 -21.97 -8.83
N LYS A 348 -3.95 -22.31 -10.02
CA LYS A 348 -4.01 -21.40 -11.16
C LYS A 348 -4.86 -20.16 -10.90
N GLY A 349 -4.27 -19.01 -11.17
CA GLY A 349 -4.95 -17.73 -11.05
C GLY A 349 -4.84 -17.07 -9.68
N SER A 350 -4.01 -17.61 -8.76
CA SER A 350 -3.84 -17.04 -7.42
C SER A 350 -2.89 -15.85 -7.36
N ALA A 351 -1.90 -15.77 -8.26
CA ALA A 351 -0.96 -14.67 -8.30
C ALA A 351 -1.57 -13.39 -8.91
N GLY A 352 -1.24 -12.24 -8.32
CA GLY A 352 -1.67 -10.95 -8.84
C GLY A 352 -0.82 -9.80 -8.30
N THR A 353 -0.78 -8.69 -9.05
CA THR A 353 -0.09 -7.48 -8.65
C THR A 353 -0.83 -6.24 -9.12
N GLY A 354 -0.43 -5.09 -8.60
CA GLY A 354 -0.95 -3.78 -9.01
C GLY A 354 0.04 -2.67 -8.67
N TRP A 355 -0.11 -1.56 -9.37
CA TRP A 355 0.63 -0.34 -9.13
C TRP A 355 -0.32 0.76 -8.65
N GLY A 356 0.18 1.56 -7.75
CA GLY A 356 -0.48 2.71 -7.16
C GLY A 356 0.40 3.27 -6.05
N MET A 357 0.07 4.45 -5.58
CA MET A 357 0.84 5.17 -4.58
C MET A 357 -0.07 5.77 -3.52
N THR A 358 0.48 6.31 -2.45
CA THR A 358 -0.32 6.95 -1.39
C THR A 358 -1.17 8.08 -1.95
N GLU A 359 -0.61 8.83 -2.89
CA GLU A 359 -1.23 9.96 -3.58
C GLU A 359 -2.44 9.57 -4.46
N THR A 360 -2.60 8.28 -4.76
CA THR A 360 -3.74 7.74 -5.54
C THR A 360 -4.57 6.73 -4.74
N GLN A 361 -4.50 6.74 -3.42
CA GLN A 361 -5.17 5.79 -2.51
C GLN A 361 -4.76 4.33 -2.76
N GLY A 362 -3.57 4.08 -3.32
CA GLY A 362 -3.09 2.76 -3.72
C GLY A 362 -3.69 2.24 -5.03
N LEU A 363 -4.50 3.04 -5.73
CA LEU A 363 -5.22 2.65 -6.94
C LEU A 363 -4.59 3.31 -8.19
N ALA A 364 -4.15 2.51 -9.14
CA ALA A 364 -3.85 2.93 -10.51
C ALA A 364 -4.08 1.76 -11.47
N THR A 365 -3.27 0.71 -11.39
CA THR A 365 -3.38 -0.45 -12.30
C THR A 365 -3.52 -1.74 -11.52
N GLY A 366 -3.96 -2.80 -12.21
CA GLY A 366 -4.03 -4.13 -11.63
C GLY A 366 -4.01 -5.22 -12.70
N ILE A 367 -3.44 -6.36 -12.32
CA ILE A 367 -3.38 -7.56 -13.14
C ILE A 367 -3.37 -8.80 -12.23
N GLY A 368 -4.01 -9.88 -12.65
CA GLY A 368 -4.01 -11.13 -11.90
C GLY A 368 -4.32 -12.33 -12.77
N GLY A 369 -4.15 -13.51 -12.19
CA GLY A 369 -4.45 -14.77 -12.84
C GLY A 369 -3.64 -15.01 -14.12
N GLU A 370 -4.26 -15.66 -15.10
CA GLU A 370 -3.64 -16.02 -16.37
C GLU A 370 -3.04 -14.82 -17.12
N ALA A 371 -3.70 -13.64 -17.06
CA ALA A 371 -3.20 -12.42 -17.69
C ALA A 371 -1.86 -11.99 -17.10
N PHE A 372 -1.68 -12.14 -15.78
CA PHE A 372 -0.42 -11.83 -15.11
C PHE A 372 0.68 -12.84 -15.48
N LEU A 373 0.37 -14.14 -15.53
CA LEU A 373 1.33 -15.17 -15.92
C LEU A 373 1.82 -15.00 -17.37
N GLN A 374 0.97 -14.48 -18.26
CA GLN A 374 1.33 -14.15 -19.65
C GLN A 374 2.14 -12.86 -19.76
N ARG A 375 1.98 -11.91 -18.82
CA ARG A 375 2.66 -10.61 -18.78
C ARG A 375 3.27 -10.33 -17.39
N PRO A 376 4.18 -11.17 -16.91
CA PRO A 376 4.62 -11.14 -15.50
C PRO A 376 5.49 -9.90 -15.13
N ARG A 377 5.89 -9.11 -16.13
CA ARG A 377 6.60 -7.83 -15.92
C ARG A 377 5.66 -6.62 -15.92
N SER A 378 4.37 -6.80 -16.27
CA SER A 378 3.40 -5.72 -16.26
C SER A 378 2.79 -5.54 -14.88
N CYS A 379 2.58 -4.29 -14.48
CA CYS A 379 1.76 -3.94 -13.31
C CYS A 379 0.26 -3.82 -13.64
N GLY A 380 -0.13 -4.19 -14.86
CA GLY A 380 -1.52 -4.27 -15.28
C GLY A 380 -2.03 -3.08 -16.08
N ARG A 381 -3.34 -2.99 -16.19
CA ARG A 381 -4.05 -1.92 -16.90
C ARG A 381 -4.70 -0.98 -15.90
N ALA A 382 -4.95 0.27 -16.33
CA ALA A 382 -5.73 1.22 -15.55
C ALA A 382 -7.05 0.61 -15.07
N VAL A 383 -7.38 0.76 -13.78
CA VAL A 383 -8.60 0.18 -13.20
C VAL A 383 -9.81 1.04 -13.59
N PRO A 384 -10.74 0.49 -14.42
CA PRO A 384 -11.91 1.23 -14.82
C PRO A 384 -12.94 1.35 -13.67
N PRO A 385 -13.85 2.34 -13.72
CA PRO A 385 -14.01 3.35 -14.77
C PRO A 385 -13.28 4.66 -14.46
N LEU A 386 -12.64 4.81 -13.29
CA LEU A 386 -12.18 6.10 -12.77
C LEU A 386 -10.74 6.43 -13.17
N VAL A 387 -9.89 5.43 -13.37
CA VAL A 387 -8.46 5.64 -13.55
C VAL A 387 -8.09 5.80 -15.01
N LYS A 388 -7.29 6.84 -15.31
CA LYS A 388 -6.58 6.97 -16.57
C LYS A 388 -5.08 6.99 -16.30
N VAL A 389 -4.31 6.38 -17.19
CA VAL A 389 -2.85 6.41 -17.17
C VAL A 389 -2.36 6.94 -18.52
N LYS A 390 -1.34 7.78 -18.50
CA LYS A 390 -0.61 8.22 -19.69
C LYS A 390 0.88 8.22 -19.44
N VAL A 391 1.65 8.24 -20.50
CA VAL A 391 3.10 8.37 -20.52
C VAL A 391 3.46 9.70 -21.13
N ILE A 392 4.35 10.47 -20.52
CA ILE A 392 4.77 11.78 -21.02
C ILE A 392 6.29 11.87 -21.16
N ASP A 393 6.73 12.74 -22.08
CA ASP A 393 8.14 13.10 -22.19
C ASP A 393 8.53 14.19 -21.17
N LYS A 394 9.81 14.60 -21.20
CA LYS A 394 10.36 15.64 -20.29
C LYS A 394 9.75 17.03 -20.53
N GLU A 395 9.13 17.25 -21.67
CA GLU A 395 8.42 18.49 -22.02
C GLU A 395 6.93 18.42 -21.66
N GLY A 396 6.44 17.31 -21.08
CA GLY A 396 5.05 17.09 -20.67
C GLY A 396 4.12 16.68 -21.80
N ARG A 397 4.63 16.28 -22.97
CA ARG A 397 3.83 15.84 -24.12
C ARG A 397 3.52 14.36 -24.00
N ASP A 398 2.29 13.97 -24.33
CA ASP A 398 1.87 12.58 -24.32
C ASP A 398 2.69 11.76 -25.34
N LEU A 399 3.20 10.62 -24.91
CA LEU A 399 3.95 9.67 -25.73
C LEU A 399 3.02 8.58 -26.29
N PRO A 400 3.29 8.06 -27.51
CA PRO A 400 2.57 6.93 -28.05
C PRO A 400 2.91 5.63 -27.30
N ALA A 401 2.14 4.57 -27.59
CA ALA A 401 2.40 3.24 -27.04
C ALA A 401 3.85 2.78 -27.32
N ASP A 402 4.38 2.01 -26.39
CA ASP A 402 5.74 1.43 -26.40
C ASP A 402 6.90 2.45 -26.25
N GLU A 403 6.62 3.75 -26.13
CA GLU A 403 7.63 4.75 -25.80
C GLU A 403 7.74 4.95 -24.29
N THR A 404 8.98 5.11 -23.81
CA THR A 404 9.28 5.26 -22.39
C THR A 404 9.32 6.72 -21.96
N GLY A 405 8.61 7.02 -20.86
CA GLY A 405 8.56 8.34 -20.24
C GLY A 405 8.04 8.28 -18.82
N GLU A 406 7.67 9.42 -18.25
CA GLU A 406 7.04 9.47 -16.93
C GLU A 406 5.59 8.98 -17.00
N LEU A 407 5.23 8.09 -16.08
CA LEU A 407 3.86 7.60 -15.91
C LEU A 407 3.04 8.59 -15.09
N CYS A 408 1.89 9.01 -15.60
CA CYS A 408 0.97 9.89 -14.91
C CYS A 408 -0.38 9.23 -14.67
N ILE A 409 -1.00 9.50 -13.51
CA ILE A 409 -2.29 8.92 -13.09
C ILE A 409 -3.33 10.02 -12.92
N TRP A 410 -4.49 9.86 -13.56
CA TRP A 410 -5.63 10.76 -13.41
C TRP A 410 -6.81 10.03 -12.80
N GLY A 411 -7.51 10.71 -11.88
CA GLY A 411 -8.76 10.23 -11.31
C GLY A 411 -9.14 10.94 -10.02
N VAL A 412 -10.41 10.85 -9.66
CA VAL A 412 -10.98 11.47 -8.44
C VAL A 412 -10.37 10.92 -7.13
N MET A 413 -9.72 9.76 -7.18
CA MET A 413 -9.04 9.15 -6.05
C MET A 413 -7.70 9.84 -5.74
N ASN A 414 -7.23 10.76 -6.57
CA ASN A 414 -5.98 11.46 -6.34
C ASN A 414 -6.05 12.31 -5.07
N PHE A 415 -4.90 12.46 -4.41
CA PHE A 415 -4.75 13.26 -3.19
C PHE A 415 -5.09 14.74 -3.44
N ARG A 416 -5.38 15.45 -2.35
CA ARG A 416 -5.69 16.88 -2.45
C ARG A 416 -4.42 17.73 -2.54
N GLU A 417 -3.48 17.48 -1.65
CA GLU A 417 -2.21 18.20 -1.54
C GLU A 417 -1.21 17.46 -0.68
N TYR A 418 0.04 17.80 -0.78
CA TYR A 418 1.01 17.56 0.28
C TYR A 418 0.85 18.62 1.37
N TRP A 419 0.59 18.15 2.59
CA TRP A 419 0.33 19.02 3.73
C TRP A 419 1.47 20.01 3.94
N ASN A 420 1.16 21.32 4.05
CA ASN A 420 2.12 22.42 4.19
C ASN A 420 3.20 22.50 3.08
N GLN A 421 3.03 21.81 1.94
CA GLN A 421 4.02 21.80 0.85
C GLN A 421 3.39 22.19 -0.51
N PRO A 422 2.99 23.45 -0.70
CA PRO A 422 2.28 23.87 -1.90
C PRO A 422 3.11 23.77 -3.19
N GLU A 423 4.45 23.90 -3.11
CA GLU A 423 5.32 23.75 -4.29
C GLU A 423 5.42 22.30 -4.74
N ALA A 424 5.63 21.38 -3.79
CA ALA A 424 5.61 19.95 -4.08
C ALA A 424 4.24 19.50 -4.60
N THR A 425 3.15 20.07 -4.09
CA THR A 425 1.80 19.80 -4.59
C THR A 425 1.66 20.23 -6.04
N ARG A 426 2.03 21.47 -6.38
CA ARG A 426 1.92 21.99 -7.75
C ARG A 426 2.79 21.24 -8.76
N SER A 427 3.94 20.73 -8.35
CA SER A 427 4.80 19.93 -9.24
C SER A 427 4.30 18.50 -9.43
N THR A 428 3.57 17.95 -8.45
CA THR A 428 3.10 16.55 -8.49
C THR A 428 1.67 16.43 -9.01
N LEU A 429 0.79 17.39 -8.70
CA LEU A 429 -0.62 17.36 -9.10
C LEU A 429 -0.90 18.50 -10.10
N VAL A 430 -1.00 18.15 -11.39
CA VAL A 430 -1.20 19.10 -12.50
C VAL A 430 -2.47 18.72 -13.26
N ASP A 431 -3.47 19.59 -13.26
CA ASP A 431 -4.75 19.40 -13.97
C ASP A 431 -5.43 18.04 -13.68
N GLY A 432 -5.36 17.60 -12.44
CA GLY A 432 -5.91 16.32 -11.99
C GLY A 432 -5.03 15.11 -12.29
N TRP A 433 -3.86 15.28 -12.94
CA TRP A 433 -2.86 14.26 -13.15
C TRP A 433 -1.83 14.25 -12.03
N VAL A 434 -1.58 13.10 -11.45
CA VAL A 434 -0.44 12.87 -10.55
C VAL A 434 0.77 12.48 -11.39
N HIS A 435 1.80 13.29 -11.36
CA HIS A 435 3.14 13.01 -11.86
C HIS A 435 3.83 12.11 -10.84
N THR A 436 4.04 10.84 -11.22
CA THR A 436 4.41 9.81 -10.24
C THR A 436 5.89 9.74 -9.94
N GLY A 437 6.72 10.24 -10.86
CA GLY A 437 8.17 10.03 -10.90
C GLY A 437 8.56 8.57 -11.20
N ASP A 438 7.60 7.69 -11.53
CA ASP A 438 7.87 6.35 -12.04
C ASP A 438 8.02 6.43 -13.57
N ILE A 439 9.10 5.86 -14.09
CA ILE A 439 9.43 5.81 -15.52
C ILE A 439 9.01 4.46 -16.07
N GLY A 440 8.36 4.47 -17.23
CA GLY A 440 7.86 3.26 -17.84
C GLY A 440 7.24 3.50 -19.20
N HIS A 441 6.55 2.51 -19.71
CA HIS A 441 5.80 2.59 -20.96
C HIS A 441 4.45 1.88 -20.83
N MET A 442 3.59 2.14 -21.77
CA MET A 442 2.30 1.45 -21.93
C MET A 442 2.26 0.82 -23.32
N ASP A 443 1.91 -0.47 -23.40
CA ASP A 443 1.79 -1.15 -24.68
C ASP A 443 0.48 -0.78 -25.41
N GLN A 444 0.32 -1.26 -26.66
CA GLN A 444 -0.86 -1.01 -27.50
C GLN A 444 -2.16 -1.58 -26.91
N GLU A 445 -2.05 -2.55 -25.97
CA GLU A 445 -3.20 -3.12 -25.27
C GLU A 445 -3.51 -2.39 -23.95
N GLY A 446 -2.72 -1.37 -23.59
CA GLY A 446 -2.87 -0.55 -22.39
C GLY A 446 -2.27 -1.18 -21.12
N TYR A 447 -1.40 -2.20 -21.24
CA TYR A 447 -0.64 -2.71 -20.11
C TYR A 447 0.53 -1.81 -19.80
N VAL A 448 0.70 -1.50 -18.52
CA VAL A 448 1.75 -0.63 -18.00
C VAL A 448 2.94 -1.46 -17.53
N PHE A 449 4.13 -1.02 -17.90
CA PHE A 449 5.42 -1.61 -17.51
C PHE A 449 6.28 -0.53 -16.88
N ILE A 450 6.62 -0.71 -15.61
CA ILE A 450 7.50 0.21 -14.87
C ILE A 450 8.93 -0.23 -15.08
N THR A 451 9.77 0.69 -15.53
CA THR A 451 11.22 0.45 -15.72
C THR A 451 11.99 0.75 -14.45
N ASP A 452 11.75 1.93 -13.86
CA ASP A 452 12.30 2.34 -12.56
C ASP A 452 11.65 3.66 -12.08
N ARG A 453 12.14 4.18 -10.97
CA ARG A 453 11.88 5.57 -10.55
C ARG A 453 12.90 6.50 -11.18
N GLU A 454 12.48 7.69 -11.60
CA GLU A 454 13.36 8.70 -12.19
C GLU A 454 14.62 8.95 -11.34
N LYS A 455 14.45 9.03 -10.03
CA LYS A 455 15.54 9.29 -9.05
C LYS A 455 16.40 8.08 -8.72
N ASP A 456 15.94 6.87 -9.01
CA ASP A 456 16.63 5.61 -8.73
C ASP A 456 17.31 5.06 -10.00
N MET A 457 17.05 5.66 -11.16
CA MET A 457 17.74 5.34 -12.41
C MET A 457 19.22 5.70 -12.32
N VAL A 458 20.06 4.77 -12.74
CA VAL A 458 21.51 4.96 -12.79
C VAL A 458 21.91 5.57 -14.12
N ILE A 459 22.57 6.71 -14.09
CA ILE A 459 23.07 7.40 -15.31
C ILE A 459 24.54 7.03 -15.51
N ARG A 460 24.76 5.94 -16.27
CA ARG A 460 26.09 5.40 -16.52
C ARG A 460 26.63 5.87 -17.87
N GLY A 461 27.53 6.84 -17.86
CA GLY A 461 28.15 7.34 -19.10
C GLY A 461 27.16 7.92 -20.12
N GLY A 462 26.02 8.44 -19.66
CA GLY A 462 24.93 8.97 -20.47
C GLY A 462 23.80 7.98 -20.79
N GLU A 463 23.98 6.70 -20.44
CA GLU A 463 22.94 5.66 -20.56
C GLU A 463 22.11 5.60 -19.29
N ASN A 464 20.78 5.59 -19.44
CA ASN A 464 19.84 5.42 -18.34
C ASN A 464 19.57 3.93 -18.10
N ILE A 465 19.85 3.46 -16.88
CA ILE A 465 19.69 2.04 -16.52
C ILE A 465 18.68 1.95 -15.38
N GLY A 466 17.60 1.20 -15.60
CA GLY A 466 16.63 0.87 -14.56
C GLY A 466 17.16 -0.24 -13.66
N CYS A 467 17.27 0.04 -12.36
CA CYS A 467 17.69 -0.96 -11.38
C CYS A 467 16.75 -2.16 -11.30
N GLN A 468 15.44 -1.92 -11.45
CA GLN A 468 14.42 -3.00 -11.40
C GLN A 468 14.56 -4.01 -12.54
N GLU A 469 15.01 -3.59 -13.74
CA GLU A 469 15.28 -4.50 -14.85
C GLU A 469 16.41 -5.48 -14.49
N VAL A 470 17.47 -4.95 -13.86
CA VAL A 470 18.62 -5.74 -13.44
C VAL A 470 18.27 -6.68 -12.28
N GLU A 471 17.49 -6.18 -11.30
CA GLU A 471 16.98 -6.99 -10.20
C GLU A 471 16.11 -8.13 -10.69
N ALA A 472 15.22 -7.88 -11.65
CA ALA A 472 14.34 -8.92 -12.21
C ALA A 472 15.14 -10.06 -12.85
N VAL A 473 16.24 -9.74 -13.53
CA VAL A 473 17.12 -10.76 -14.12
C VAL A 473 17.87 -11.54 -13.05
N LEU A 474 18.41 -10.87 -12.02
CA LEU A 474 19.13 -11.53 -10.95
C LEU A 474 18.21 -12.41 -10.08
N TYR A 475 16.96 -12.04 -9.89
CA TYR A 475 15.94 -12.88 -9.23
C TYR A 475 15.61 -14.16 -9.99
N ASP A 476 15.85 -14.23 -11.31
CA ASP A 476 15.66 -15.46 -12.08
C ASP A 476 16.76 -16.53 -11.80
N HIS A 477 17.81 -16.16 -11.06
CA HIS A 477 18.84 -17.12 -10.63
C HIS A 477 18.39 -17.92 -9.41
N PRO A 478 18.43 -19.27 -9.42
CA PRO A 478 17.85 -20.11 -8.37
C PRO A 478 18.44 -19.87 -6.97
N ALA A 479 19.71 -19.52 -6.86
CA ALA A 479 20.36 -19.23 -5.58
C ALA A 479 20.00 -17.86 -4.99
N VAL A 480 19.37 -16.94 -5.75
CA VAL A 480 19.07 -15.57 -5.31
C VAL A 480 17.76 -15.52 -4.55
N VAL A 481 17.83 -15.07 -3.30
CA VAL A 481 16.69 -14.93 -2.39
C VAL A 481 16.18 -13.50 -2.36
N GLU A 482 17.09 -12.53 -2.22
CA GLU A 482 16.79 -11.10 -2.27
C GLU A 482 17.91 -10.37 -3.01
N VAL A 483 17.55 -9.32 -3.76
CA VAL A 483 18.52 -8.50 -4.48
C VAL A 483 18.12 -7.03 -4.42
N ALA A 484 19.13 -6.18 -4.29
CA ALA A 484 19.01 -4.73 -4.41
C ALA A 484 20.07 -4.22 -5.38
N VAL A 485 19.65 -3.48 -6.39
CA VAL A 485 20.52 -2.80 -7.36
C VAL A 485 20.38 -1.30 -7.20
N PHE A 486 21.49 -0.58 -7.27
CA PHE A 486 21.54 0.89 -7.14
C PHE A 486 22.81 1.47 -7.80
N GLY A 487 22.78 2.78 -8.04
CA GLY A 487 23.94 3.52 -8.54
C GLY A 487 24.91 3.87 -7.43
N VAL A 488 26.20 3.75 -7.72
CA VAL A 488 27.30 4.29 -6.90
C VAL A 488 28.16 5.23 -7.73
N PRO A 489 28.82 6.25 -7.14
CA PRO A 489 29.68 7.18 -7.88
C PRO A 489 30.81 6.47 -8.62
N ASP A 490 31.09 6.91 -9.86
CA ASP A 490 32.21 6.49 -10.69
C ASP A 490 32.88 7.71 -11.33
N GLU A 491 34.21 7.81 -11.22
CA GLU A 491 34.97 8.99 -11.71
C GLU A 491 34.85 9.21 -13.21
N ARG A 492 34.73 8.14 -13.99
CA ARG A 492 34.71 8.19 -15.46
C ARG A 492 33.31 8.23 -16.03
N LEU A 493 32.37 7.49 -15.44
CA LEU A 493 31.03 7.27 -15.96
C LEU A 493 29.96 8.10 -15.26
N GLY A 494 30.34 8.85 -14.20
CA GLY A 494 29.43 9.55 -13.30
C GLY A 494 28.85 8.61 -12.25
N GLU A 495 28.15 7.57 -12.70
CA GLU A 495 27.67 6.47 -11.87
C GLU A 495 27.96 5.11 -12.52
N THR A 496 28.05 4.08 -11.68
CA THR A 496 28.01 2.68 -12.11
C THR A 496 27.06 1.86 -11.25
N LEU A 497 26.69 0.65 -11.71
CA LEU A 497 25.78 -0.19 -10.96
C LEU A 497 26.53 -1.01 -9.90
N ALA A 498 25.90 -1.08 -8.75
CA ALA A 498 26.27 -1.97 -7.65
C ALA A 498 25.07 -2.82 -7.23
N THR A 499 25.32 -4.01 -6.73
CA THR A 499 24.27 -4.91 -6.25
C THR A 499 24.66 -5.58 -4.94
N VAL A 500 23.68 -5.69 -4.03
CA VAL A 500 23.76 -6.51 -2.82
C VAL A 500 22.76 -7.65 -2.97
N ILE A 501 23.23 -8.87 -2.81
CA ILE A 501 22.46 -10.08 -3.07
C ILE A 501 22.45 -10.96 -1.82
N CYS A 502 21.26 -11.33 -1.34
CA CYS A 502 21.10 -12.39 -0.36
C CYS A 502 20.90 -13.71 -1.10
N VAL A 503 21.74 -14.71 -0.81
CA VAL A 503 21.68 -16.03 -1.43
C VAL A 503 21.27 -17.10 -0.44
N ASN A 504 20.70 -18.20 -0.95
CA ASN A 504 20.41 -19.37 -0.15
C ASN A 504 21.73 -19.98 0.37
N PRO A 505 21.91 -20.16 1.70
CA PRO A 505 23.12 -20.78 2.26
C PRO A 505 23.40 -22.18 1.74
N ASP A 506 22.35 -22.92 1.35
CA ASP A 506 22.45 -24.29 0.85
C ASP A 506 22.81 -24.35 -0.64
N GLU A 507 22.77 -23.21 -1.34
CA GLU A 507 23.07 -23.07 -2.78
C GLU A 507 24.11 -21.95 -3.00
N PRO A 508 25.38 -22.19 -2.59
CA PRO A 508 26.42 -21.18 -2.71
C PRO A 508 26.67 -20.83 -4.18
N VAL A 509 26.77 -19.54 -4.46
CA VAL A 509 27.02 -19.00 -5.80
C VAL A 509 28.15 -17.95 -5.72
N SER A 510 29.00 -17.91 -6.73
CA SER A 510 30.08 -16.93 -6.81
C SER A 510 29.64 -15.65 -7.54
N GLU A 511 30.40 -14.57 -7.31
CA GLU A 511 30.24 -13.30 -8.05
C GLU A 511 30.37 -13.52 -9.57
N ASP A 512 31.40 -14.28 -10.01
CA ASP A 512 31.61 -14.55 -11.42
C ASP A 512 30.44 -15.28 -12.07
N GLU A 513 29.82 -16.20 -11.35
CA GLU A 513 28.64 -16.94 -11.82
C GLU A 513 27.42 -16.03 -11.97
N LEU A 514 27.12 -15.18 -10.97
CA LEU A 514 26.05 -14.21 -11.05
C LEU A 514 26.27 -13.17 -12.15
N LYS A 515 27.53 -12.75 -12.31
CA LYS A 515 27.93 -11.83 -13.37
C LYS A 515 27.78 -12.44 -14.76
N ALA A 516 28.18 -13.68 -14.92
CA ALA A 516 28.00 -14.46 -16.18
C ALA A 516 26.51 -14.65 -16.49
N PHE A 517 25.70 -14.98 -15.47
CA PHE A 517 24.25 -15.12 -15.59
C PHE A 517 23.58 -13.82 -16.05
N ALA A 518 24.00 -12.68 -15.49
CA ALA A 518 23.51 -11.37 -15.89
C ALA A 518 23.96 -10.99 -17.31
N LEU A 519 25.23 -11.26 -17.67
CA LEU A 519 25.79 -10.98 -19.01
C LEU A 519 25.09 -11.75 -20.14
N ASP A 520 24.57 -12.95 -19.86
CA ASP A 520 23.80 -13.74 -20.82
C ASP A 520 22.41 -13.16 -21.11
N ARG A 521 21.88 -12.30 -20.23
CA ARG A 521 20.49 -11.83 -20.26
C ARG A 521 20.34 -10.31 -20.38
N LEU A 522 21.39 -9.56 -20.08
CA LEU A 522 21.42 -8.10 -20.09
C LEU A 522 22.47 -7.57 -21.07
N ALA A 523 22.23 -6.38 -21.58
CA ALA A 523 23.28 -5.63 -22.28
C ALA A 523 24.46 -5.38 -21.32
N LYS A 524 25.70 -5.50 -21.82
CA LYS A 524 26.92 -5.42 -21.00
C LYS A 524 26.98 -4.20 -20.07
N PHE A 525 26.49 -3.05 -20.54
CA PHE A 525 26.52 -1.81 -19.74
C PHE A 525 25.50 -1.80 -18.59
N LYS A 526 24.52 -2.72 -18.59
CA LYS A 526 23.52 -2.89 -17.52
C LYS A 526 23.97 -3.90 -16.45
N VAL A 527 25.06 -4.64 -16.66
CA VAL A 527 25.56 -5.59 -15.67
C VAL A 527 26.27 -4.81 -14.57
N PRO A 528 25.96 -5.07 -13.28
CA PRO A 528 26.64 -4.43 -12.18
C PRO A 528 28.16 -4.62 -12.20
N ASP A 529 28.90 -3.60 -11.85
CA ASP A 529 30.37 -3.69 -11.71
C ASP A 529 30.77 -4.21 -10.32
N HIS A 530 29.92 -3.98 -9.31
CA HIS A 530 30.16 -4.36 -7.92
C HIS A 530 29.09 -5.32 -7.43
N PHE A 531 29.49 -6.44 -6.86
CA PHE A 531 28.62 -7.46 -6.27
C PHE A 531 29.02 -7.70 -4.81
N TRP A 532 28.06 -7.60 -3.90
CA TRP A 532 28.21 -8.02 -2.51
C TRP A 532 27.23 -9.14 -2.22
N ILE A 533 27.75 -10.35 -1.97
CA ILE A 533 26.96 -11.54 -1.69
C ILE A 533 26.94 -11.74 -0.18
N ARG A 534 25.75 -11.98 0.38
CA ARG A 534 25.54 -12.30 1.79
C ARG A 534 24.49 -13.40 1.93
N THR A 535 24.46 -14.05 3.09
CA THR A 535 23.46 -15.06 3.44
C THR A 535 22.36 -14.49 4.35
N ASP A 536 22.64 -13.36 5.00
CA ASP A 536 21.66 -12.65 5.82
C ASP A 536 20.70 -11.86 4.93
N ARG A 537 19.42 -11.81 5.36
CA ARG A 537 18.38 -11.02 4.69
C ARG A 537 18.76 -9.54 4.56
N LEU A 538 18.33 -8.92 3.49
CA LEU A 538 18.56 -7.51 3.26
C LEU A 538 17.73 -6.66 4.25
N PRO A 539 18.24 -5.51 4.70
CA PRO A 539 17.49 -4.62 5.59
C PRO A 539 16.23 -4.11 4.90
N LYS A 540 15.14 -4.05 5.65
CA LYS A 540 13.82 -3.62 5.17
C LYS A 540 13.34 -2.39 5.93
N ILE A 541 12.54 -1.56 5.27
CA ILE A 541 11.77 -0.48 5.90
C ILE A 541 10.45 -1.03 6.47
N ALA A 542 9.71 -0.20 7.20
CA ALA A 542 8.46 -0.58 7.87
C ALA A 542 7.38 -1.20 6.95
N SER A 543 7.40 -0.89 5.65
CA SER A 543 6.52 -1.51 4.65
C SER A 543 7.05 -2.83 4.09
N GLU A 544 8.07 -3.44 4.73
CA GLU A 544 8.74 -4.68 4.31
C GLU A 544 9.45 -4.60 2.93
N LYS A 545 9.65 -3.41 2.39
CA LYS A 545 10.47 -3.18 1.20
C LYS A 545 11.94 -3.11 1.58
N ILE A 546 12.82 -3.57 0.69
CA ILE A 546 14.27 -3.48 0.89
C ILE A 546 14.70 -2.01 1.05
N PHE A 547 15.51 -1.72 2.06
CA PHE A 547 16.05 -0.40 2.36
C PHE A 547 17.27 -0.09 1.49
N LYS A 548 17.02 0.14 0.17
CA LYS A 548 18.08 0.38 -0.83
C LYS A 548 19.01 1.54 -0.46
N ARG A 549 18.47 2.63 0.12
CA ARG A 549 19.29 3.78 0.50
C ARG A 549 20.38 3.41 1.50
N GLY A 550 20.04 2.67 2.56
CA GLY A 550 21.03 2.23 3.55
C GLY A 550 22.08 1.30 2.94
N LEU A 551 21.66 0.40 2.02
CA LEU A 551 22.60 -0.47 1.31
C LEU A 551 23.53 0.32 0.37
N ARG A 552 23.01 1.35 -0.29
CA ARG A 552 23.81 2.24 -1.14
C ARG A 552 24.87 3.00 -0.32
N ASP A 553 24.45 3.58 0.82
CA ASP A 553 25.34 4.33 1.70
C ASP A 553 26.46 3.40 2.23
N GLU A 554 26.13 2.17 2.67
CA GLU A 554 27.08 1.12 3.07
C GLU A 554 28.07 0.79 1.93
N ALA A 555 27.56 0.60 0.73
CA ALA A 555 28.36 0.29 -0.46
C ALA A 555 29.36 1.41 -0.81
N ILE A 556 28.93 2.67 -0.76
CA ILE A 556 29.80 3.83 -1.00
C ILE A 556 30.93 3.90 0.03
N GLU A 557 30.62 3.63 1.32
CA GLU A 557 31.66 3.58 2.35
C GLU A 557 32.66 2.43 2.12
N LEU A 558 32.18 1.26 1.69
CA LEU A 558 33.04 0.11 1.38
C LEU A 558 33.98 0.42 0.20
N LEU A 559 33.48 1.04 -0.86
CA LEU A 559 34.29 1.45 -2.01
C LEU A 559 35.33 2.50 -1.62
N ALA A 560 34.98 3.48 -0.78
CA ALA A 560 35.92 4.50 -0.31
C ALA A 560 37.07 3.95 0.56
N ARG A 561 36.89 2.78 1.19
CA ARG A 561 37.96 2.10 1.97
C ARG A 561 38.88 1.23 1.10
N THR A 562 38.46 0.91 -0.11
CA THR A 562 39.18 0.00 -1.03
C THR A 562 40.01 0.77 -2.07
N THR A 563 39.75 2.05 -2.23
CA THR A 563 40.54 3.03 -3.00
C THR A 563 41.57 3.73 -2.09
#